data_07facaeb0f4824bede4e35d5509fbda9
#
_entry.id   07facaeb0f4824bede4e35d5509fbda9
#
_cell.length_a   1.000
_cell.length_b   1.000
_cell.length_c   1.000
_cell.angle_alpha   90.00
_cell.angle_beta   90.00
_cell.angle_gamma   90.00
#
_symmetry.space_group_name_H-M   'P 1'
#
loop_
_entity.id
_entity.type
_entity.pdbx_description
1 polymer ?
#
loop_
_entity_poly.entity_id
_entity_poly.type
_entity_poly.pdbx_seq_one_letter_code
_entity_poly.pdbx_strand_id
1 'polypeptide(L)'
;MKRALLFLCILLATPGASAQTPETVLLEELTWTELRDLIRSGMTTVIVPIGGTEQNGPHIALGKHNVRVLALSKKIALTLGDTLVAPVLAYVPEGRLQPPTAHMRFPGTITVPNETFERVIEYAARSFKLHGFRDIVFLGDHGGYQTNEKAVADRLNREWAATPVRVQAVEEYY
;
A
#
# COMPACT_ATOMS: atom_id res chain seq x y z
N MET A 1 54.17 44.63 -30.01
CA MET A 1 52.78 44.80 -29.62
C MET A 1 52.16 43.38 -29.52
N LYS A 2 51.99 42.84 -28.27
CA LYS A 2 51.44 41.48 -28.01
C LYS A 2 49.95 41.64 -27.68
N ARG A 3 49.07 41.11 -28.54
CA ARG A 3 47.60 41.03 -28.30
C ARG A 3 47.31 39.84 -27.39
N ALA A 4 46.84 40.10 -26.18
CA ALA A 4 46.31 39.07 -25.29
C ALA A 4 44.85 38.77 -25.70
N LEU A 5 44.57 37.52 -26.07
CA LEU A 5 43.20 37.00 -26.27
C LEU A 5 42.65 36.60 -24.91
N LEU A 6 41.58 37.28 -24.46
CA LEU A 6 40.83 36.93 -23.27
C LEU A 6 39.78 35.87 -23.68
N PHE A 7 39.93 34.61 -23.23
CA PHE A 7 38.88 33.60 -23.36
C PHE A 7 37.87 33.80 -22.23
N LEU A 8 36.66 34.22 -22.60
CA LEU A 8 35.49 34.31 -21.69
C LEU A 8 34.81 32.93 -21.66
N CYS A 9 35.04 32.13 -20.59
CA CYS A 9 34.30 30.90 -20.35
C CYS A 9 32.89 31.24 -19.84
N ILE A 10 31.91 31.13 -20.69
CA ILE A 10 30.49 31.20 -20.28
C ILE A 10 30.13 29.84 -19.69
N LEU A 11 30.03 29.76 -18.36
CA LEU A 11 29.38 28.64 -17.66
C LEU A 11 27.88 28.69 -17.97
N LEU A 12 27.43 27.84 -18.89
CA LEU A 12 26.00 27.56 -19.06
C LEU A 12 25.54 26.73 -17.85
N ALA A 13 24.89 27.40 -16.90
CA ALA A 13 24.14 26.71 -15.83
C ALA A 13 22.98 25.95 -16.51
N THR A 14 23.11 24.62 -16.60
CA THR A 14 21.98 23.77 -16.97
C THR A 14 20.92 23.91 -15.89
N PRO A 15 19.67 24.27 -16.22
CA PRO A 15 18.60 24.24 -15.23
C PRO A 15 18.52 22.81 -14.70
N GLY A 16 18.67 22.65 -13.37
CA GLY A 16 18.47 21.37 -12.72
C GLY A 16 17.10 20.83 -13.12
N ALA A 17 17.05 19.61 -13.62
CA ALA A 17 15.79 18.94 -13.90
C ALA A 17 14.98 18.91 -12.60
N SER A 18 13.95 19.74 -12.52
CA SER A 18 12.96 19.66 -11.45
C SER A 18 12.31 18.30 -11.60
N ALA A 19 12.52 17.43 -10.61
CA ALA A 19 11.79 16.16 -10.56
C ALA A 19 10.31 16.50 -10.54
N GLN A 20 9.58 16.14 -11.62
CA GLN A 20 8.13 16.26 -11.64
C GLN A 20 7.57 15.41 -10.50
N THR A 21 6.66 15.99 -9.71
CA THR A 21 5.91 15.22 -8.73
C THR A 21 5.13 14.15 -9.49
N PRO A 22 5.26 12.86 -9.16
CA PRO A 22 4.52 11.81 -9.85
C PRO A 22 3.01 12.08 -9.80
N GLU A 23 2.32 11.88 -10.92
CA GLU A 23 0.87 12.08 -11.01
C GLU A 23 0.06 10.93 -10.38
N THR A 24 0.73 9.94 -9.80
CA THR A 24 0.09 8.75 -9.23
C THR A 24 0.23 8.69 -7.72
N VAL A 25 -0.80 8.14 -7.06
CA VAL A 25 -0.77 7.75 -5.65
C VAL A 25 -0.44 6.27 -5.44
N LEU A 26 -0.29 5.49 -6.53
CA LEU A 26 0.01 4.07 -6.47
C LEU A 26 1.51 3.83 -6.29
N LEU A 27 1.88 3.23 -5.18
CA LEU A 27 3.28 2.96 -4.85
C LEU A 27 3.98 2.10 -5.90
N GLU A 28 3.29 1.14 -6.50
CA GLU A 28 3.84 0.24 -7.52
C GLU A 28 4.14 0.91 -8.88
N GLU A 29 3.64 2.12 -9.10
CA GLU A 29 3.91 2.93 -10.29
C GLU A 29 5.09 3.90 -10.08
N LEU A 30 5.66 3.96 -8.87
CA LEU A 30 6.76 4.84 -8.51
C LEU A 30 8.10 4.10 -8.59
N THR A 31 9.14 4.82 -8.99
CA THR A 31 10.51 4.38 -8.76
C THR A 31 10.88 4.53 -7.29
N TRP A 32 11.89 3.81 -6.82
CA TRP A 32 12.35 3.93 -5.43
C TRP A 32 12.85 5.34 -5.08
N THR A 33 13.38 6.08 -6.06
CA THR A 33 13.86 7.46 -5.88
C THR A 33 12.71 8.43 -5.73
N GLU A 34 11.66 8.31 -6.55
CA GLU A 34 10.43 9.10 -6.43
C GLU A 34 9.75 8.85 -5.08
N LEU A 35 9.58 7.58 -4.70
CA LEU A 35 9.02 7.22 -3.41
C LEU A 35 9.80 7.82 -2.24
N ARG A 36 11.13 7.71 -2.25
CA ARG A 36 12.00 8.32 -1.24
C ARG A 36 11.76 9.83 -1.11
N ASP A 37 11.66 10.52 -2.24
CA ASP A 37 11.53 11.98 -2.25
C ASP A 37 10.12 12.42 -1.83
N LEU A 38 9.08 11.63 -2.16
CA LEU A 38 7.71 11.82 -1.64
C LEU A 38 7.65 11.64 -0.12
N ILE A 39 8.26 10.60 0.43
CA ILE A 39 8.32 10.40 1.89
C ILE A 39 9.05 11.57 2.57
N ARG A 40 10.14 12.06 2.00
CA ARG A 40 10.87 13.23 2.52
C ARG A 40 10.06 14.52 2.45
N SER A 41 9.17 14.65 1.47
CA SER A 41 8.27 15.80 1.34
C SER A 41 7.06 15.74 2.29
N GLY A 42 6.87 14.64 3.04
CA GLY A 42 5.82 14.48 4.03
C GLY A 42 4.72 13.49 3.70
N MET A 43 4.79 12.78 2.55
CA MET A 43 3.84 11.70 2.24
C MET A 43 4.19 10.46 3.06
N THR A 44 3.73 10.43 4.30
CA THR A 44 4.09 9.39 5.27
C THR A 44 2.95 8.48 5.67
N THR A 45 1.80 8.62 5.02
CA THR A 45 0.65 7.72 5.16
C THR A 45 0.61 6.71 4.00
N VAL A 46 0.35 5.44 4.29
CA VAL A 46 0.13 4.41 3.28
C VAL A 46 -1.10 3.57 3.58
N ILE A 47 -1.98 3.44 2.60
CA ILE A 47 -3.10 2.49 2.65
C ILE A 47 -2.63 1.17 2.06
N VAL A 48 -2.85 0.08 2.78
CA VAL A 48 -2.68 -1.29 2.31
C VAL A 48 -4.06 -1.84 1.97
N PRO A 49 -4.44 -1.84 0.68
CA PRO A 49 -5.74 -2.34 0.27
C PRO A 49 -5.74 -3.88 0.33
N ILE A 50 -6.72 -4.44 1.03
CA ILE A 50 -6.86 -5.88 1.22
C ILE A 50 -8.19 -6.30 0.60
N GLY A 51 -8.10 -7.10 -0.44
CA GLY A 51 -9.25 -7.55 -1.22
C GLY A 51 -9.63 -8.98 -0.91
N GLY A 52 -9.50 -9.82 -1.89
CA GLY A 52 -9.84 -11.24 -1.89
C GLY A 52 -10.27 -11.70 -3.29
N THR A 53 -9.96 -12.95 -3.61
CA THR A 53 -10.39 -13.58 -4.86
C THR A 53 -11.31 -14.73 -4.53
N GLU A 54 -12.60 -14.47 -4.61
CA GLU A 54 -13.64 -15.41 -4.20
C GLU A 54 -14.87 -15.37 -5.09
N GLN A 55 -15.70 -16.42 -5.01
CA GLN A 55 -17.01 -16.43 -5.64
C GLN A 55 -17.96 -15.43 -4.96
N ASN A 56 -18.74 -14.72 -5.77
CA ASN A 56 -19.77 -13.78 -5.33
C ASN A 56 -21.10 -14.04 -6.09
N GLY A 57 -21.45 -15.32 -6.26
CA GLY A 57 -22.55 -15.75 -7.12
C GLY A 57 -22.13 -15.88 -8.60
N PRO A 58 -23.05 -16.34 -9.47
CA PRO A 58 -22.71 -16.73 -10.84
C PRO A 58 -22.51 -15.56 -11.80
N HIS A 59 -22.80 -14.34 -11.39
CA HIS A 59 -22.83 -13.16 -12.26
C HIS A 59 -21.77 -12.10 -11.92
N ILE A 60 -21.00 -12.29 -10.84
CA ILE A 60 -20.02 -11.33 -10.38
C ILE A 60 -18.62 -11.92 -10.53
N ALA A 61 -17.68 -11.14 -11.06
CA ALA A 61 -16.29 -11.55 -11.22
C ALA A 61 -15.63 -11.84 -9.86
N LEU A 62 -14.76 -12.85 -9.83
CA LEU A 62 -14.05 -13.31 -8.62
C LEU A 62 -13.23 -12.20 -7.95
N GLY A 63 -12.70 -11.25 -8.70
CA GLY A 63 -11.86 -10.14 -8.21
C GLY A 63 -12.64 -8.90 -7.76
N LYS A 64 -13.94 -9.00 -7.49
CA LYS A 64 -14.78 -7.85 -7.06
C LYS A 64 -14.15 -7.05 -5.93
N HIS A 65 -13.68 -7.74 -4.89
CA HIS A 65 -13.08 -7.10 -3.72
C HIS A 65 -11.78 -6.36 -4.06
N ASN A 66 -10.93 -6.94 -4.92
CA ASN A 66 -9.68 -6.32 -5.34
C ASN A 66 -9.93 -5.00 -6.10
N VAL A 67 -10.87 -5.02 -7.04
CA VAL A 67 -11.20 -3.82 -7.84
C VAL A 67 -11.82 -2.73 -6.96
N ARG A 68 -12.73 -3.11 -6.07
CA ARG A 68 -13.45 -2.17 -5.20
C ARG A 68 -12.53 -1.49 -4.20
N VAL A 69 -11.70 -2.25 -3.49
CA VAL A 69 -10.78 -1.71 -2.50
C VAL A 69 -9.71 -0.83 -3.14
N LEU A 70 -9.19 -1.18 -4.32
CA LEU A 70 -8.24 -0.35 -5.03
C LEU A 70 -8.85 1.00 -5.43
N ALA A 71 -10.05 0.98 -6.00
CA ALA A 71 -10.74 2.20 -6.42
C ALA A 71 -11.03 3.12 -5.22
N LEU A 72 -11.44 2.55 -4.09
CA LEU A 72 -11.69 3.30 -2.87
C LEU A 72 -10.40 3.87 -2.28
N SER A 73 -9.34 3.05 -2.16
CA SER A 73 -8.03 3.48 -1.65
C SER A 73 -7.45 4.65 -2.46
N LYS A 74 -7.53 4.56 -3.80
CA LYS A 74 -7.11 5.67 -4.68
C LYS A 74 -7.90 6.95 -4.40
N LYS A 75 -9.21 6.85 -4.27
CA LYS A 75 -10.06 8.01 -4.00
C LYS A 75 -9.74 8.64 -2.65
N ILE A 76 -9.54 7.82 -1.61
CA ILE A 76 -9.14 8.29 -0.28
C ILE A 76 -7.78 8.99 -0.35
N ALA A 77 -6.77 8.35 -0.95
CA ALA A 77 -5.43 8.90 -1.04
C ALA A 77 -5.38 10.24 -1.78
N LEU A 78 -6.09 10.35 -2.90
CA LEU A 78 -6.21 11.61 -3.66
C LEU A 78 -6.93 12.70 -2.86
N THR A 79 -7.89 12.33 -2.00
CA THR A 79 -8.63 13.30 -1.17
C THR A 79 -7.77 13.80 -0.01
N LEU A 80 -6.96 12.94 0.60
CA LEU A 80 -6.08 13.29 1.72
C LEU A 80 -4.85 14.07 1.25
N GLY A 81 -4.28 13.75 0.09
CA GLY A 81 -3.18 14.49 -0.53
C GLY A 81 -1.78 14.15 0.00
N ASP A 82 -1.66 13.46 1.13
CA ASP A 82 -0.41 13.05 1.78
C ASP A 82 -0.24 11.52 1.88
N THR A 83 -1.06 10.78 1.12
CA THR A 83 -1.26 9.34 1.26
C THR A 83 -0.92 8.60 -0.03
N LEU A 84 -0.21 7.49 0.10
CA LEU A 84 0.07 6.54 -0.98
C LEU A 84 -0.75 5.26 -0.81
N VAL A 85 -0.88 4.49 -1.89
CA VAL A 85 -1.60 3.22 -1.92
C VAL A 85 -0.63 2.10 -2.28
N ALA A 86 -0.51 1.12 -1.41
CA ALA A 86 0.26 -0.10 -1.64
C ALA A 86 -0.41 -1.03 -2.66
N PRO A 87 0.30 -2.04 -3.22
CA PRO A 87 -0.31 -3.08 -4.03
C PRO A 87 -1.44 -3.81 -3.30
N VAL A 88 -2.48 -4.19 -4.04
CA VAL A 88 -3.63 -4.91 -3.47
C VAL A 88 -3.21 -6.30 -3.01
N LEU A 89 -3.52 -6.65 -1.76
CA LEU A 89 -3.39 -8.01 -1.27
C LEU A 89 -4.65 -8.83 -1.64
N ALA A 90 -4.49 -9.71 -2.63
CA ALA A 90 -5.58 -10.51 -3.21
C ALA A 90 -5.67 -11.94 -2.65
N TYR A 91 -4.65 -12.39 -1.90
CA TYR A 91 -4.56 -13.71 -1.29
C TYR A 91 -4.85 -13.60 0.20
N VAL A 92 -6.07 -13.96 0.58
CA VAL A 92 -6.62 -13.78 1.93
C VAL A 92 -7.31 -15.07 2.42
N PRO A 93 -7.66 -15.19 3.70
CA PRO A 93 -8.40 -16.35 4.22
C PRO A 93 -9.83 -16.40 3.68
N GLU A 94 -10.18 -17.44 2.90
CA GLU A 94 -11.51 -17.65 2.30
C GLU A 94 -12.13 -18.99 2.68
N GLY A 95 -11.51 -19.72 3.59
CA GLY A 95 -11.98 -21.02 4.08
C GLY A 95 -10.92 -22.12 4.02
N ARG A 96 -11.32 -23.33 4.43
CA ARG A 96 -10.44 -24.50 4.47
C ARG A 96 -10.43 -25.24 3.12
N LEU A 97 -9.27 -25.85 2.80
CA LEU A 97 -9.10 -26.68 1.61
C LEU A 97 -9.70 -28.09 1.80
N GLN A 98 -9.59 -28.67 3.01
CA GLN A 98 -10.03 -30.05 3.30
C GLN A 98 -10.68 -30.16 4.68
N PRO A 99 -11.97 -30.56 4.72
CA PRO A 99 -12.91 -30.47 3.60
C PRO A 99 -13.11 -29.01 3.20
N PRO A 100 -13.46 -28.72 1.93
CA PRO A 100 -13.71 -27.34 1.49
C PRO A 100 -14.82 -26.69 2.31
N THR A 101 -14.56 -25.46 2.80
CA THR A 101 -15.57 -24.67 3.53
C THR A 101 -15.75 -23.29 2.92
N ALA A 102 -16.83 -22.60 3.27
CA ALA A 102 -17.16 -21.26 2.82
C ALA A 102 -17.00 -21.11 1.28
N HIS A 103 -16.28 -20.08 0.83
CA HIS A 103 -16.07 -19.79 -0.59
C HIS A 103 -15.22 -20.82 -1.32
N MET A 104 -14.41 -21.62 -0.58
CA MET A 104 -13.57 -22.68 -1.16
C MET A 104 -14.35 -23.83 -1.80
N ARG A 105 -15.67 -23.88 -1.67
CA ARG A 105 -16.54 -24.82 -2.38
C ARG A 105 -16.72 -24.47 -3.86
N PHE A 106 -16.26 -23.32 -4.29
CA PHE A 106 -16.48 -22.79 -5.64
C PHE A 106 -15.15 -22.60 -6.38
N PRO A 107 -15.06 -23.03 -7.66
CA PRO A 107 -13.85 -22.82 -8.46
C PRO A 107 -13.44 -21.36 -8.56
N GLY A 108 -12.13 -21.13 -8.54
CA GLY A 108 -11.54 -19.79 -8.68
C GLY A 108 -11.34 -19.03 -7.38
N THR A 109 -11.93 -19.48 -6.25
CA THR A 109 -11.62 -18.95 -4.93
C THR A 109 -10.20 -19.34 -4.53
N ILE A 110 -9.44 -18.40 -3.99
CA ILE A 110 -8.07 -18.60 -3.52
C ILE A 110 -8.02 -18.30 -2.03
N THR A 111 -7.39 -19.19 -1.25
CA THR A 111 -7.25 -19.00 0.21
C THR A 111 -5.81 -19.17 0.67
N VAL A 112 -5.48 -18.49 1.75
CA VAL A 112 -4.27 -18.73 2.56
C VAL A 112 -4.68 -18.93 4.01
N PRO A 113 -3.88 -19.64 4.84
CA PRO A 113 -4.11 -19.74 6.28
C PRO A 113 -4.07 -18.35 6.95
N ASN A 114 -4.82 -18.19 8.06
CA ASN A 114 -4.85 -16.93 8.82
C ASN A 114 -3.45 -16.47 9.22
N GLU A 115 -2.62 -17.39 9.73
CA GLU A 115 -1.25 -17.09 10.15
C GLU A 115 -0.36 -16.63 8.99
N THR A 116 -0.58 -17.14 7.78
CA THR A 116 0.13 -16.69 6.58
C THR A 116 -0.31 -15.28 6.20
N PHE A 117 -1.60 -15.02 6.19
CA PHE A 117 -2.15 -13.70 5.92
C PHE A 117 -1.64 -12.66 6.93
N GLU A 118 -1.75 -12.95 8.23
CA GLU A 118 -1.25 -12.08 9.30
C GLU A 118 0.24 -11.76 9.13
N ARG A 119 1.04 -12.77 8.77
CA ARG A 119 2.48 -12.57 8.51
C ARG A 119 2.72 -11.65 7.33
N VAL A 120 1.95 -11.77 6.25
CA VAL A 120 2.11 -10.91 5.06
C VAL A 120 1.82 -9.46 5.42
N ILE A 121 0.69 -9.14 6.07
CA ILE A 121 0.34 -7.77 6.44
C ILE A 121 1.28 -7.20 7.52
N GLU A 122 1.75 -8.04 8.44
CA GLU A 122 2.76 -7.67 9.44
C GLU A 122 4.06 -7.22 8.74
N TYR A 123 4.59 -8.04 7.82
CA TYR A 123 5.86 -7.73 7.14
C TYR A 123 5.72 -6.56 6.16
N ALA A 124 4.56 -6.38 5.55
CA ALA A 124 4.26 -5.17 4.79
C ALA A 124 4.37 -3.92 5.68
N ALA A 125 3.71 -3.93 6.84
CA ALA A 125 3.78 -2.81 7.80
C ALA A 125 5.20 -2.55 8.31
N ARG A 126 5.97 -3.61 8.61
CA ARG A 126 7.38 -3.50 9.03
C ARG A 126 8.25 -2.87 7.94
N SER A 127 8.01 -3.22 6.68
CA SER A 127 8.70 -2.66 5.53
C SER A 127 8.39 -1.17 5.36
N PHE A 128 7.12 -0.79 5.46
CA PHE A 128 6.71 0.62 5.38
C PHE A 128 7.31 1.45 6.51
N LYS A 129 7.29 0.95 7.75
CA LYS A 129 7.97 1.59 8.89
C LYS A 129 9.46 1.79 8.62
N LEU A 130 10.16 0.76 8.11
CA LEU A 130 11.59 0.83 7.78
C LEU A 130 11.88 1.94 6.78
N HIS A 131 10.99 2.15 5.81
CA HIS A 131 11.15 3.15 4.76
C HIS A 131 10.69 4.55 5.14
N GLY A 132 10.12 4.76 6.33
CA GLY A 132 9.80 6.07 6.87
C GLY A 132 8.32 6.45 6.88
N PHE A 133 7.43 5.52 6.53
CA PHE A 133 5.99 5.71 6.74
C PHE A 133 5.66 5.75 8.24
N ARG A 134 4.70 6.58 8.61
CA ARG A 134 4.25 6.80 10.00
C ARG A 134 2.86 6.26 10.24
N ASP A 135 1.97 6.42 9.27
CA ASP A 135 0.60 5.95 9.35
C ASP A 135 0.39 4.84 8.31
N ILE A 136 0.13 3.64 8.77
CA ILE A 136 -0.08 2.44 7.95
C ILE A 136 -1.51 1.98 8.17
N VAL A 137 -2.32 2.01 7.12
CA VAL A 137 -3.76 1.76 7.21
C VAL A 137 -4.11 0.47 6.48
N PHE A 138 -4.58 -0.54 7.20
CA PHE A 138 -5.19 -1.73 6.61
C PHE A 138 -6.65 -1.40 6.24
N LEU A 139 -6.97 -1.49 4.97
CA LEU A 139 -8.31 -1.27 4.44
C LEU A 139 -8.83 -2.57 3.83
N GLY A 140 -9.58 -3.32 4.62
CA GLY A 140 -10.10 -4.63 4.25
C GLY A 140 -11.50 -4.58 3.65
N ASP A 141 -11.69 -5.16 2.48
CA ASP A 141 -12.95 -5.16 1.73
C ASP A 141 -13.78 -6.45 1.91
N HIS A 142 -13.50 -7.26 2.94
CA HIS A 142 -14.20 -8.49 3.25
C HIS A 142 -14.23 -8.76 4.75
N GLY A 143 -15.38 -9.20 5.28
CA GLY A 143 -15.59 -9.41 6.73
C GLY A 143 -14.79 -10.57 7.33
N GLY A 144 -14.35 -11.53 6.51
CA GLY A 144 -13.76 -12.78 6.98
C GLY A 144 -12.40 -12.65 7.67
N TYR A 145 -11.68 -11.54 7.47
CA TYR A 145 -10.33 -11.33 8.02
C TYR A 145 -10.16 -10.03 8.83
N GLN A 146 -11.23 -9.29 9.11
CA GLN A 146 -11.17 -8.04 9.89
C GLN A 146 -10.53 -8.24 11.27
N THR A 147 -10.85 -9.33 11.95
CA THR A 147 -10.26 -9.66 13.25
C THR A 147 -8.75 -9.91 13.17
N ASN A 148 -8.26 -10.47 12.05
CA ASN A 148 -6.84 -10.69 11.82
C ASN A 148 -6.10 -9.36 11.58
N GLU A 149 -6.67 -8.45 10.78
CA GLU A 149 -6.12 -7.10 10.56
C GLU A 149 -5.99 -6.35 11.87
N LYS A 150 -7.06 -6.35 12.68
CA LYS A 150 -7.06 -5.72 14.00
C LYS A 150 -6.01 -6.34 14.94
N ALA A 151 -5.93 -7.66 14.99
CA ALA A 151 -4.96 -8.34 15.85
C ALA A 151 -3.51 -7.98 15.49
N VAL A 152 -3.20 -7.88 14.19
CA VAL A 152 -1.87 -7.46 13.72
C VAL A 152 -1.62 -5.99 14.04
N ALA A 153 -2.57 -5.09 13.78
CA ALA A 153 -2.46 -3.67 14.09
C ALA A 153 -2.20 -3.45 15.59
N ASP A 154 -3.00 -4.09 16.46
CA ASP A 154 -2.86 -3.99 17.91
C ASP A 154 -1.50 -4.51 18.39
N ARG A 155 -1.01 -5.63 17.84
CA ARG A 155 0.30 -6.20 18.16
C ARG A 155 1.44 -5.25 17.80
N LEU A 156 1.42 -4.70 16.58
CA LEU A 156 2.43 -3.78 16.09
C LEU A 156 2.41 -2.44 16.84
N ASN A 157 1.24 -1.92 17.17
CA ASN A 157 1.11 -0.69 17.95
C ASN A 157 1.66 -0.85 19.37
N ARG A 158 1.50 -2.02 20.01
CA ARG A 158 2.14 -2.29 21.30
C ARG A 158 3.66 -2.37 21.18
N GLU A 159 4.16 -3.07 20.15
CA GLU A 159 5.60 -3.19 19.90
C GLU A 159 6.25 -1.81 19.62
N TRP A 160 5.53 -0.94 18.90
CA TRP A 160 6.04 0.36 18.45
C TRP A 160 5.59 1.53 19.30
N ALA A 161 5.08 1.29 20.51
CA ALA A 161 4.50 2.32 21.37
C ALA A 161 5.42 3.53 21.62
N ALA A 162 6.74 3.31 21.67
CA ALA A 162 7.75 4.36 21.83
C ALA A 162 8.14 5.08 20.51
N THR A 163 7.50 4.78 19.40
CA THR A 163 7.74 5.39 18.10
C THR A 163 6.54 6.20 17.62
N PRO A 164 6.69 7.13 16.65
CA PRO A 164 5.57 7.86 16.08
C PRO A 164 4.74 7.03 15.08
N VAL A 165 5.11 5.77 14.81
CA VAL A 165 4.44 4.93 13.82
C VAL A 165 3.17 4.30 14.39
N ARG A 166 2.09 4.32 13.61
CA ARG A 166 0.81 3.70 13.95
C ARG A 166 0.32 2.82 12.83
N VAL A 167 -0.32 1.71 13.20
CA VAL A 167 -1.03 0.82 12.29
C VAL A 167 -2.52 0.87 12.66
N GLN A 168 -3.37 1.08 11.67
CA GLN A 168 -4.82 1.15 11.85
C GLN A 168 -5.50 0.10 10.97
N ALA A 169 -6.42 -0.66 11.53
CA ALA A 169 -7.38 -1.47 10.78
C ALA A 169 -8.71 -0.70 10.75
N VAL A 170 -9.24 -0.44 9.56
CA VAL A 170 -10.48 0.33 9.38
C VAL A 170 -11.66 -0.62 9.43
N GLU A 171 -12.24 -0.80 10.63
CA GLU A 171 -13.37 -1.71 10.87
C GLU A 171 -14.71 -1.12 10.36
N GLU A 172 -14.83 0.21 10.33
CA GLU A 172 -16.07 0.90 9.96
C GLU A 172 -16.42 0.80 8.47
N TYR A 173 -15.47 0.34 7.67
CA TYR A 173 -15.68 0.22 6.23
C TYR A 173 -16.51 -1.02 5.85
N TYR A 174 -16.53 -2.08 6.69
CA TYR A 174 -17.19 -3.34 6.36
C TYR A 174 -18.17 -3.79 7.42
#